data_9eac72f756080ef8444373ad3ea45742
#
_entry.id   9eac72f756080ef8444373ad3ea45742
#
_cell.length_a   1.000
_cell.length_b   1.000
_cell.length_c   1.000
_cell.angle_alpha   90.00
_cell.angle_beta   90.00
_cell.angle_gamma   90.00
#
_symmetry.space_group_name_H-M   'P 1'
#
loop_
_entity.id
_entity.type
_entity.pdbx_description
1 polymer ?
#
loop_
_entity_poly.entity_id
_entity_poly.type
_entity_poly.pdbx_seq_one_letter_code
_entity_poly.pdbx_strand_id
1 'polypeptide(L)'
;MSHITDRQRKREAEVMRAMLGRPTPTSTTSTLTRLLSDWSFTTRVVRYLLHLPVRMETEDRRVLEQVIFPYFMSLPGMRSVLFVGCDWYTAHYERTFFRAQDYWTIDPAPKARRFAGKQHVIAPLEGLDKFFPQERFDLILCNGVYGFGLDGREQCERAFELCHSRLVDGGHFVLGWDDIPARTPVPLDELASLERFRRFPFPPLGSWRYVTDTPYRHTYDFYCR
;
A
#
# COMPACT_ATOMS: atom_id res chain seq x y z
N MET A 1 4.58 -27.29 -2.17
CA MET A 1 3.32 -26.82 -2.81
C MET A 1 2.74 -25.76 -1.87
N SER A 2 2.90 -24.47 -2.21
CA SER A 2 2.52 -23.37 -1.33
C SER A 2 1.00 -23.23 -1.35
N HIS A 3 0.37 -23.33 -0.18
CA HIS A 3 -1.01 -22.94 0.01
C HIS A 3 -1.14 -21.43 -0.23
N ILE A 4 -1.55 -21.05 -1.43
CA ILE A 4 -2.12 -19.72 -1.66
C ILE A 4 -3.37 -19.69 -0.79
N THR A 5 -3.37 -18.86 0.26
CA THR A 5 -4.50 -18.79 1.17
C THR A 5 -5.75 -18.41 0.39
N ASP A 6 -6.89 -18.97 0.77
CA ASP A 6 -8.19 -18.72 0.12
C ASP A 6 -8.54 -17.23 0.07
N ARG A 7 -8.03 -16.46 1.03
CA ARG A 7 -8.08 -14.98 1.08
C ARG A 7 -7.31 -14.30 -0.06
N GLN A 8 -6.15 -14.83 -0.43
CA GLN A 8 -5.36 -14.26 -1.54
C GLN A 8 -6.08 -14.46 -2.89
N ARG A 9 -6.74 -15.61 -3.07
CA ARG A 9 -7.60 -15.86 -4.23
C ARG A 9 -8.84 -14.97 -4.23
N LYS A 10 -9.45 -14.72 -3.08
CA LYS A 10 -10.57 -13.78 -2.94
C LYS A 10 -10.15 -12.36 -3.29
N ARG A 11 -8.96 -11.92 -2.83
CA ARG A 11 -8.41 -10.60 -3.20
C ARG A 11 -8.17 -10.47 -4.71
N GLU A 12 -7.55 -11.46 -5.33
CA GLU A 12 -7.34 -11.47 -6.78
C GLU A 12 -8.69 -11.43 -7.53
N ALA A 13 -9.70 -12.15 -7.03
CA ALA A 13 -11.04 -12.13 -7.59
C ALA A 13 -11.78 -10.80 -7.33
N GLU A 14 -11.60 -10.15 -6.19
CA GLU A 14 -12.20 -8.84 -5.89
C GLU A 14 -11.53 -7.73 -6.67
N VAL A 15 -10.20 -7.74 -6.77
CA VAL A 15 -9.45 -6.81 -7.63
C VAL A 15 -9.87 -7.00 -9.08
N MET A 16 -9.99 -8.25 -9.52
CA MET A 16 -10.50 -8.58 -10.85
C MET A 16 -11.95 -8.09 -11.02
N ARG A 17 -12.82 -8.23 -10.02
CA ARG A 17 -14.18 -7.67 -10.04
C ARG A 17 -14.19 -6.15 -10.02
N ALA A 18 -13.34 -5.51 -9.24
CA ALA A 18 -13.21 -4.05 -9.23
C ALA A 18 -12.68 -3.54 -10.58
N MET A 19 -11.77 -4.27 -11.21
CA MET A 19 -11.32 -4.01 -12.59
C MET A 19 -12.37 -4.33 -13.62
N LEU A 20 -13.15 -5.42 -13.44
CA LEU A 20 -14.18 -5.91 -14.34
C LEU A 20 -15.56 -5.32 -14.03
N GLY A 21 -15.70 -4.62 -12.90
CA GLY A 21 -16.92 -3.94 -12.50
C GLY A 21 -17.34 -2.94 -13.59
N ARG A 22 -18.22 -3.37 -14.48
CA ARG A 22 -18.92 -2.45 -15.37
C ARG A 22 -19.71 -1.48 -14.48
N PRO A 23 -19.58 -0.16 -14.68
CA PRO A 23 -20.54 0.75 -14.07
C PRO A 23 -21.93 0.31 -14.47
N THR A 24 -22.82 0.10 -13.50
CA THR A 24 -24.23 -0.17 -13.79
C THR A 24 -24.74 0.94 -14.68
N PRO A 25 -25.27 0.66 -15.86
CA PRO A 25 -25.70 1.69 -16.80
C PRO A 25 -26.90 2.43 -16.20
N THR A 26 -26.65 3.62 -15.67
CA THR A 26 -27.72 4.61 -15.57
C THR A 26 -28.08 5.02 -16.99
N SER A 27 -29.34 5.04 -17.30
CA SER A 27 -29.97 4.96 -18.62
C SER A 27 -29.74 6.10 -19.63
N THR A 28 -28.60 6.82 -19.57
CA THR A 28 -28.36 7.98 -20.46
C THR A 28 -26.89 8.18 -20.87
N THR A 29 -26.07 7.14 -20.84
CA THR A 29 -24.67 7.27 -21.27
C THR A 29 -24.56 7.14 -22.78
N SER A 30 -23.95 8.12 -23.46
CA SER A 30 -23.76 8.13 -24.92
C SER A 30 -22.91 6.94 -25.37
N THR A 31 -23.14 6.47 -26.60
CA THR A 31 -22.40 5.36 -27.24
C THR A 31 -20.88 5.61 -27.23
N LEU A 32 -20.43 6.87 -27.33
CA LEU A 32 -19.03 7.28 -27.24
C LEU A 32 -18.43 7.03 -25.86
N THR A 33 -19.16 7.30 -24.80
CA THR A 33 -18.70 7.06 -23.42
C THR A 33 -18.55 5.56 -23.15
N ARG A 34 -19.42 4.72 -23.72
CA ARG A 34 -19.29 3.26 -23.65
C ARG A 34 -18.06 2.77 -24.42
N LEU A 35 -17.82 3.22 -25.64
CA LEU A 35 -16.64 2.85 -26.44
C LEU A 35 -15.34 3.26 -25.76
N LEU A 36 -15.29 4.46 -25.16
CA LEU A 36 -14.11 4.94 -24.42
C LEU A 36 -13.89 4.15 -23.13
N SER A 37 -14.95 3.77 -22.40
CA SER A 37 -14.84 2.92 -21.22
C SER A 37 -14.38 1.50 -21.57
N ASP A 38 -14.91 0.92 -22.65
CA ASP A 38 -14.50 -0.40 -23.14
C ASP A 38 -13.06 -0.41 -23.64
N TRP A 39 -12.60 0.66 -24.29
CA TRP A 39 -11.21 0.82 -24.73
C TRP A 39 -10.25 0.93 -23.53
N SER A 40 -10.59 1.75 -22.53
CA SER A 40 -9.77 1.89 -21.33
C SER A 40 -9.70 0.59 -20.53
N PHE A 41 -10.80 -0.13 -20.46
CA PHE A 41 -10.88 -1.45 -19.84
C PHE A 41 -10.00 -2.48 -20.58
N THR A 42 -10.15 -2.59 -21.89
CA THR A 42 -9.36 -3.51 -22.72
C THR A 42 -7.87 -3.21 -22.59
N THR A 43 -7.49 -1.94 -22.59
CA THR A 43 -6.11 -1.51 -22.43
C THR A 43 -5.55 -1.91 -21.06
N ARG A 44 -6.34 -1.80 -19.98
CA ARG A 44 -5.94 -2.23 -18.63
C ARG A 44 -5.75 -3.75 -18.56
N VAL A 45 -6.67 -4.52 -19.12
CA VAL A 45 -6.58 -5.99 -19.18
C VAL A 45 -5.35 -6.42 -19.97
N VAL A 46 -5.11 -5.83 -21.15
CA VAL A 46 -3.92 -6.13 -21.96
C VAL A 46 -2.63 -5.77 -21.20
N ARG A 47 -2.58 -4.59 -20.56
CA ARG A 47 -1.43 -4.20 -19.74
C ARG A 47 -1.20 -5.15 -18.58
N TYR A 48 -2.26 -5.58 -17.89
CA TYR A 48 -2.18 -6.58 -16.82
C TYR A 48 -1.63 -7.91 -17.32
N LEU A 49 -2.16 -8.45 -18.43
CA LEU A 49 -1.70 -9.70 -19.05
C LEU A 49 -0.24 -9.62 -19.52
N LEU A 50 0.19 -8.46 -19.99
CA LEU A 50 1.56 -8.19 -20.42
C LEU A 50 2.47 -7.79 -19.23
N HIS A 51 1.97 -7.83 -17.98
CA HIS A 51 2.69 -7.40 -16.78
C HIS A 51 3.22 -5.96 -16.86
N LEU A 52 2.55 -5.09 -17.61
CA LEU A 52 2.85 -3.67 -17.69
C LEU A 52 2.21 -2.92 -16.54
N PRO A 53 2.81 -1.81 -16.07
CA PRO A 53 2.24 -0.98 -15.01
C PRO A 53 0.84 -0.51 -15.37
N VAL A 54 -0.12 -0.75 -14.47
CA VAL A 54 -1.51 -0.27 -14.61
C VAL A 54 -1.78 0.67 -13.44
N ARG A 55 -2.15 1.91 -13.73
CA ARG A 55 -2.58 2.85 -12.69
C ARG A 55 -4.02 2.54 -12.31
N MET A 56 -4.27 2.48 -11.02
CA MET A 56 -5.62 2.44 -10.47
C MET A 56 -6.11 3.88 -10.26
N GLU A 57 -7.37 4.14 -10.66
CA GLU A 57 -8.00 5.46 -10.52
C GLU A 57 -8.98 5.50 -9.33
N THR A 58 -8.66 4.75 -8.27
CA THR A 58 -9.40 4.80 -7.01
C THR A 58 -8.94 5.98 -6.17
N GLU A 59 -9.81 6.49 -5.30
CA GLU A 59 -9.48 7.66 -4.48
C GLU A 59 -8.27 7.40 -3.57
N ASP A 60 -8.21 6.23 -2.95
CA ASP A 60 -7.07 5.83 -2.12
C ASP A 60 -5.74 5.93 -2.89
N ARG A 61 -5.70 5.42 -4.14
CA ARG A 61 -4.49 5.51 -4.97
C ARG A 61 -4.18 6.94 -5.38
N ARG A 62 -5.19 7.73 -5.69
CA ARG A 62 -4.99 9.14 -6.00
C ARG A 62 -4.42 9.90 -4.81
N VAL A 63 -4.96 9.70 -3.61
CA VAL A 63 -4.42 10.32 -2.38
C VAL A 63 -2.98 9.86 -2.13
N LEU A 64 -2.70 8.55 -2.25
CA LEU A 64 -1.34 8.02 -2.06
C LEU A 64 -0.34 8.63 -3.05
N GLU A 65 -0.67 8.59 -4.35
CA GLU A 65 0.25 8.94 -5.43
C GLU A 65 0.36 10.45 -5.69
N GLN A 66 -0.70 11.23 -5.41
CA GLN A 66 -0.74 12.66 -5.74
C GLN A 66 -0.60 13.57 -4.52
N VAL A 67 -0.80 13.06 -3.30
CA VAL A 67 -0.71 13.84 -2.08
C VAL A 67 0.38 13.30 -1.16
N ILE A 68 0.30 12.02 -0.78
CA ILE A 68 1.19 11.44 0.24
C ILE A 68 2.63 11.34 -0.28
N PHE A 69 2.85 10.69 -1.43
CA PHE A 69 4.20 10.54 -1.98
C PHE A 69 4.86 11.90 -2.29
N PRO A 70 4.22 12.84 -3.01
CA PRO A 70 4.83 14.13 -3.30
C PRO A 70 5.20 14.91 -2.05
N TYR A 71 4.35 14.90 -1.02
CA TYR A 71 4.66 15.57 0.24
C TYR A 71 5.94 15.02 0.86
N PHE A 72 6.03 13.70 1.11
CA PHE A 72 7.22 13.12 1.73
C PHE A 72 8.46 13.32 0.86
N MET A 73 8.35 13.16 -0.45
CA MET A 73 9.49 13.36 -1.37
C MET A 73 9.95 14.82 -1.44
N SER A 74 9.14 15.78 -1.02
CA SER A 74 9.52 17.20 -0.93
C SER A 74 10.26 17.56 0.37
N LEU A 75 10.23 16.67 1.38
CA LEU A 75 10.87 16.93 2.67
C LEU A 75 12.40 16.87 2.55
N PRO A 76 13.12 17.86 3.12
CA PRO A 76 14.57 17.80 3.21
C PRO A 76 15.04 16.54 3.97
N GLY A 77 16.04 15.86 3.44
CA GLY A 77 16.62 14.69 4.12
C GLY A 77 15.90 13.36 3.87
N MET A 78 14.80 13.33 3.13
CA MET A 78 14.09 12.11 2.74
C MET A 78 14.93 11.29 1.74
N ARG A 79 15.70 10.31 2.23
CA ARG A 79 16.68 9.54 1.44
C ARG A 79 16.32 8.08 1.30
N SER A 80 15.83 7.44 2.35
CA SER A 80 15.62 6.00 2.41
C SER A 80 14.15 5.66 2.67
N VAL A 81 13.56 4.88 1.79
CA VAL A 81 12.13 4.55 1.80
C VAL A 81 11.95 3.03 1.75
N LEU A 82 11.16 2.49 2.66
CA LEU A 82 10.66 1.12 2.59
C LEU A 82 9.18 1.10 2.20
N PHE A 83 8.86 0.41 1.13
CA PHE A 83 7.48 0.13 0.72
C PHE A 83 7.13 -1.34 1.00
N VAL A 84 6.07 -1.56 1.77
CA VAL A 84 5.62 -2.88 2.20
C VAL A 84 4.43 -3.31 1.36
N GLY A 85 4.53 -4.52 0.80
CA GLY A 85 3.50 -5.08 -0.09
C GLY A 85 3.68 -4.63 -1.54
N CYS A 86 3.83 -5.59 -2.44
CA CYS A 86 4.05 -5.33 -3.87
C CYS A 86 3.00 -6.03 -4.71
N ASP A 87 2.42 -5.30 -5.66
CA ASP A 87 1.48 -5.85 -6.61
C ASP A 87 1.63 -5.12 -7.97
N TRP A 88 0.94 -5.60 -9.00
CA TRP A 88 1.02 -5.08 -10.37
C TRP A 88 0.80 -3.55 -10.48
N TYR A 89 0.00 -2.96 -9.60
CA TYR A 89 -0.26 -1.51 -9.56
C TYR A 89 0.85 -0.71 -8.87
N THR A 90 1.75 -1.34 -8.12
CA THR A 90 2.90 -0.67 -7.47
C THR A 90 4.18 -0.72 -8.32
N ALA A 91 4.19 -1.49 -9.42
CA ALA A 91 5.38 -1.76 -10.23
C ALA A 91 6.07 -0.50 -10.82
N HIS A 92 5.37 0.63 -10.87
CA HIS A 92 5.91 1.87 -11.38
C HIS A 92 6.44 2.83 -10.30
N TYR A 93 6.26 2.53 -9.01
CA TYR A 93 6.50 3.45 -7.90
C TYR A 93 7.96 3.90 -7.82
N GLU A 94 8.92 2.98 -7.82
CA GLU A 94 10.35 3.35 -7.80
C GLU A 94 10.68 4.37 -8.89
N ARG A 95 10.29 4.07 -10.11
CA ARG A 95 10.63 4.86 -11.28
C ARG A 95 9.92 6.20 -11.33
N THR A 96 8.69 6.26 -10.79
CA THR A 96 7.84 7.44 -10.88
C THR A 96 8.01 8.37 -9.69
N PHE A 97 8.10 7.83 -8.46
CA PHE A 97 8.05 8.62 -7.24
C PHE A 97 9.34 8.57 -6.42
N PHE A 98 10.07 7.45 -6.45
CA PHE A 98 11.21 7.20 -5.56
C PHE A 98 12.54 7.05 -6.30
N ARG A 99 12.66 7.68 -7.47
CA ARG A 99 13.85 7.54 -8.34
C ARG A 99 15.14 8.05 -7.69
N ALA A 100 15.03 9.05 -6.83
CA ALA A 100 16.17 9.70 -6.17
C ALA A 100 16.45 9.12 -4.78
N GLN A 101 15.62 8.21 -4.29
CA GLN A 101 15.72 7.62 -2.96
C GLN A 101 16.38 6.24 -3.00
N ASP A 102 16.98 5.85 -1.88
CA ASP A 102 17.33 4.46 -1.58
C ASP A 102 16.02 3.72 -1.29
N TYR A 103 15.40 3.19 -2.36
CA TYR A 103 14.05 2.62 -2.31
C TYR A 103 14.10 1.11 -2.18
N TRP A 104 13.54 0.63 -1.09
CA TRP A 104 13.41 -0.79 -0.77
C TRP A 104 11.95 -1.23 -0.77
N THR A 105 11.75 -2.48 -1.13
CA THR A 105 10.45 -3.14 -1.05
C THR A 105 10.56 -4.45 -0.28
N ILE A 106 9.51 -4.84 0.44
CA ILE A 106 9.39 -6.12 1.14
C ILE A 106 8.03 -6.73 0.90
N ASP A 107 8.00 -8.02 0.55
CA ASP A 107 6.78 -8.81 0.37
C ASP A 107 7.11 -10.29 0.55
N PRO A 108 6.27 -11.09 1.28
CA PRO A 108 6.55 -12.51 1.50
C PRO A 108 6.33 -13.38 0.26
N ALA A 109 5.59 -12.90 -0.75
CA ALA A 109 5.26 -13.68 -1.93
C ALA A 109 6.38 -13.59 -2.99
N PRO A 110 7.06 -14.69 -3.38
CA PRO A 110 8.11 -14.65 -4.41
C PRO A 110 7.63 -14.06 -5.74
N LYS A 111 6.35 -14.23 -6.08
CA LYS A 111 5.75 -13.66 -7.30
C LYS A 111 5.73 -12.12 -7.29
N ALA A 112 5.73 -11.49 -6.12
CA ALA A 112 5.70 -10.04 -5.96
C ALA A 112 7.00 -9.38 -6.46
N ARG A 113 8.12 -10.13 -6.55
CA ARG A 113 9.40 -9.65 -7.06
C ARG A 113 9.31 -8.97 -8.43
N ARG A 114 8.38 -9.41 -9.29
CA ARG A 114 8.14 -8.80 -10.62
C ARG A 114 7.58 -7.38 -10.59
N PHE A 115 6.97 -7.00 -9.46
CA PHE A 115 6.32 -5.70 -9.24
C PHE A 115 7.05 -4.85 -8.21
N ALA A 116 8.12 -5.38 -7.67
CA ALA A 116 8.94 -4.75 -6.64
C ALA A 116 9.95 -3.77 -7.25
N GLY A 117 10.55 -2.96 -6.39
CA GLY A 117 11.72 -2.16 -6.71
C GLY A 117 12.95 -3.03 -7.00
N LYS A 118 14.04 -2.39 -7.44
CA LYS A 118 15.33 -3.07 -7.68
C LYS A 118 15.83 -3.73 -6.40
N GLN A 119 15.72 -3.04 -5.29
CA GLN A 119 16.05 -3.55 -3.96
C GLN A 119 14.78 -4.14 -3.35
N HIS A 120 14.78 -5.46 -3.19
CA HIS A 120 13.60 -6.20 -2.73
C HIS A 120 13.97 -7.34 -1.81
N VAL A 121 13.25 -7.43 -0.71
CA VAL A 121 13.33 -8.51 0.27
C VAL A 121 12.11 -9.42 0.14
N ILE A 122 12.33 -10.72 -0.03
CA ILE A 122 11.27 -11.73 -0.01
C ILE A 122 11.17 -12.26 1.42
N ALA A 123 10.36 -11.60 2.22
CA ALA A 123 10.11 -11.96 3.62
C ALA A 123 8.82 -11.32 4.13
N PRO A 124 8.22 -11.86 5.18
CA PRO A 124 7.15 -11.19 5.91
C PRO A 124 7.71 -10.00 6.72
N LEU A 125 6.86 -9.01 6.99
CA LEU A 125 7.26 -7.76 7.65
C LEU A 125 7.78 -7.99 9.09
N GLU A 126 7.25 -8.97 9.79
CA GLU A 126 7.69 -9.39 11.12
C GLU A 126 9.10 -10.01 11.17
N GLY A 127 9.74 -10.17 10.01
CA GLY A 127 11.13 -10.61 9.86
C GLY A 127 12.09 -9.51 9.40
N LEU A 128 11.67 -8.25 9.43
CA LEU A 128 12.42 -7.11 8.90
C LEU A 128 13.82 -6.94 9.50
N ASP A 129 13.99 -7.28 10.78
CA ASP A 129 15.26 -7.20 11.52
C ASP A 129 16.37 -8.12 10.98
N LYS A 130 16.00 -9.19 10.29
CA LYS A 130 16.97 -10.12 9.67
C LYS A 130 17.70 -9.50 8.47
N PHE A 131 17.09 -8.49 7.85
CA PHE A 131 17.62 -7.83 6.66
C PHE A 131 18.14 -6.42 6.96
N PHE A 132 17.56 -5.78 7.94
CA PHE A 132 17.93 -4.44 8.38
C PHE A 132 18.16 -4.45 9.90
N PRO A 133 19.38 -4.75 10.35
CA PRO A 133 19.68 -4.89 11.79
C PRO A 133 19.65 -3.57 12.55
N GLN A 134 19.78 -2.43 11.86
CA GLN A 134 19.83 -1.09 12.42
C GLN A 134 18.73 -0.18 11.84
N GLU A 135 18.55 0.99 12.46
CA GLU A 135 17.74 2.08 11.92
C GLU A 135 18.24 2.46 10.52
N ARG A 136 17.32 2.69 9.61
CA ARG A 136 17.69 2.92 8.22
C ARG A 136 16.74 3.85 7.47
N PHE A 137 15.44 3.78 7.74
CA PHE A 137 14.44 4.38 6.87
C PHE A 137 13.96 5.72 7.38
N ASP A 138 13.91 6.72 6.50
CA ASP A 138 13.24 8.00 6.75
C ASP A 138 11.73 7.86 6.62
N LEU A 139 11.28 6.91 5.78
CA LEU A 139 9.86 6.64 5.55
C LEU A 139 9.61 5.14 5.38
N ILE A 140 8.63 4.63 6.11
CA ILE A 140 8.07 3.28 5.89
C ILE A 140 6.62 3.45 5.49
N LEU A 141 6.26 2.88 4.34
CA LEU A 141 4.92 2.89 3.76
C LEU A 141 4.36 1.46 3.82
N CYS A 142 3.47 1.17 4.76
CA CYS A 142 2.79 -0.12 4.90
C CYS A 142 1.35 0.04 4.39
N ASN A 143 1.12 -0.31 3.11
CA ASN A 143 -0.15 -0.03 2.47
C ASN A 143 -0.82 -1.29 1.92
N GLY A 144 -2.03 -1.60 2.41
CA GLY A 144 -2.82 -2.75 1.99
C GLY A 144 -2.20 -4.11 2.39
N VAL A 145 -1.52 -4.17 3.53
CA VAL A 145 -0.92 -5.39 4.09
C VAL A 145 -1.63 -5.81 5.38
N TYR A 146 -1.97 -4.86 6.25
CA TYR A 146 -2.80 -5.10 7.42
C TYR A 146 -4.20 -5.52 7.00
N GLY A 147 -4.66 -6.68 7.50
CA GLY A 147 -5.89 -7.34 7.04
C GLY A 147 -5.75 -8.12 5.71
N PHE A 148 -4.52 -8.21 5.14
CA PHE A 148 -4.23 -8.91 3.89
C PHE A 148 -2.98 -9.79 3.97
N GLY A 149 -2.75 -10.42 5.09
CA GLY A 149 -1.60 -11.29 5.35
C GLY A 149 -0.88 -10.93 6.63
N LEU A 150 -1.07 -9.72 7.13
CA LEU A 150 -0.74 -9.30 8.48
C LEU A 150 -2.05 -9.31 9.29
N ASP A 151 -2.44 -10.51 9.75
CA ASP A 151 -3.79 -10.78 10.26
C ASP A 151 -3.81 -11.19 11.75
N GLY A 152 -2.69 -11.65 12.29
CA GLY A 152 -2.58 -12.06 13.70
C GLY A 152 -2.11 -10.93 14.60
N ARG A 153 -2.61 -10.86 15.87
CA ARG A 153 -2.18 -9.86 16.85
C ARG A 153 -0.65 -9.85 17.04
N GLU A 154 -0.06 -11.00 17.32
CA GLU A 154 1.39 -11.12 17.54
C GLU A 154 2.20 -10.69 16.31
N GLN A 155 1.71 -11.02 15.11
CA GLN A 155 2.35 -10.60 13.86
C GLN A 155 2.29 -9.08 13.71
N CYS A 156 1.11 -8.45 13.96
CA CYS A 156 0.94 -7.00 13.90
C CYS A 156 1.85 -6.29 14.90
N GLU A 157 1.84 -6.74 16.15
CA GLU A 157 2.70 -6.18 17.21
C GLU A 157 4.18 -6.24 16.81
N ARG A 158 4.65 -7.40 16.37
CA ARG A 158 6.04 -7.58 15.95
C ARG A 158 6.39 -6.73 14.73
N ALA A 159 5.51 -6.71 13.71
CA ALA A 159 5.74 -5.95 12.49
C ALA A 159 5.82 -4.44 12.75
N PHE A 160 4.91 -3.89 13.55
CA PHE A 160 4.90 -2.46 13.83
C PHE A 160 6.00 -2.04 14.80
N GLU A 161 6.36 -2.90 15.78
CA GLU A 161 7.56 -2.71 16.59
C GLU A 161 8.82 -2.62 15.73
N LEU A 162 8.96 -3.51 14.75
CA LEU A 162 10.08 -3.49 13.81
C LEU A 162 10.04 -2.25 12.90
N CYS A 163 8.89 -1.84 12.41
CA CYS A 163 8.78 -0.59 11.68
C CYS A 163 9.26 0.59 12.52
N HIS A 164 8.83 0.69 13.78
CA HIS A 164 9.29 1.74 14.69
C HIS A 164 10.81 1.71 14.86
N SER A 165 11.37 0.54 15.15
CA SER A 165 12.81 0.40 15.43
C SER A 165 13.70 0.50 14.19
N ARG A 166 13.16 0.46 12.98
CA ARG A 166 13.89 0.61 11.71
C ARG A 166 13.74 1.99 11.09
N LEU A 167 12.89 2.84 11.64
CA LEU A 167 12.89 4.25 11.32
C LEU A 167 14.07 4.96 12.00
N VAL A 168 14.62 5.96 11.34
CA VAL A 168 15.53 6.92 11.95
C VAL A 168 14.76 7.84 12.91
N ASP A 169 15.44 8.55 13.80
CA ASP A 169 14.79 9.56 14.64
C ASP A 169 14.12 10.64 13.78
N GLY A 170 12.83 10.88 14.07
CA GLY A 170 12.00 11.77 13.26
C GLY A 170 11.52 11.16 11.93
N GLY A 171 11.82 9.90 11.68
CA GLY A 171 11.30 9.16 10.51
C GLY A 171 9.79 8.93 10.58
N HIS A 172 9.17 8.70 9.43
CA HIS A 172 7.72 8.61 9.30
C HIS A 172 7.24 7.20 8.99
N PHE A 173 6.09 6.83 9.56
CA PHE A 173 5.37 5.60 9.25
C PHE A 173 3.97 5.94 8.74
N VAL A 174 3.62 5.44 7.56
CA VAL A 174 2.28 5.58 6.98
C VAL A 174 1.66 4.21 6.89
N LEU A 175 0.53 4.01 7.57
CA LEU A 175 -0.25 2.79 7.54
C LEU A 175 -1.51 3.01 6.71
N GLY A 176 -1.59 2.34 5.55
CA GLY A 176 -2.78 2.31 4.70
C GLY A 176 -3.54 0.99 4.88
N TRP A 177 -4.81 1.06 5.27
CA TRP A 177 -5.62 -0.09 5.63
C TRP A 177 -7.10 0.12 5.32
N ASP A 178 -7.87 -0.97 5.22
CA ASP A 178 -9.30 -0.90 4.95
C ASP A 178 -10.10 -0.95 6.25
N ASP A 179 -10.77 0.15 6.59
CA ASP A 179 -11.55 0.34 7.82
C ASP A 179 -12.94 -0.30 7.70
N ILE A 180 -12.95 -1.62 7.53
CA ILE A 180 -14.16 -2.44 7.53
C ILE A 180 -13.94 -3.71 8.37
N PRO A 181 -14.97 -4.22 9.09
CA PRO A 181 -14.83 -5.36 10.01
C PRO A 181 -14.20 -6.59 9.37
N ALA A 182 -14.47 -6.83 8.08
CA ALA A 182 -13.93 -8.00 7.38
C ALA A 182 -12.41 -7.94 7.15
N ARG A 183 -11.79 -6.76 7.31
CA ARG A 183 -10.37 -6.49 7.04
C ARG A 183 -9.61 -5.85 8.20
N THR A 184 -10.26 -5.77 9.35
CA THR A 184 -9.65 -5.30 10.60
C THR A 184 -9.51 -6.50 11.55
N PRO A 185 -8.41 -7.27 11.45
CA PRO A 185 -8.25 -8.51 12.22
C PRO A 185 -8.07 -8.26 13.71
N VAL A 186 -7.49 -7.13 14.08
CA VAL A 186 -7.27 -6.66 15.44
C VAL A 186 -7.52 -5.15 15.45
N PRO A 187 -8.32 -4.58 16.33
CA PRO A 187 -8.46 -3.13 16.42
C PRO A 187 -7.08 -2.47 16.59
N LEU A 188 -6.79 -1.44 15.79
CA LEU A 188 -5.46 -0.80 15.80
C LEU A 188 -5.14 -0.10 17.12
N ASP A 189 -6.16 0.36 17.83
CA ASP A 189 -6.05 0.96 19.18
C ASP A 189 -5.75 -0.05 20.28
N GLU A 190 -5.83 -1.34 19.99
CA GLU A 190 -5.42 -2.42 20.89
C GLU A 190 -3.97 -2.90 20.65
N LEU A 191 -3.26 -2.32 19.68
CA LEU A 191 -1.88 -2.69 19.36
C LEU A 191 -0.89 -1.78 20.08
N ALA A 192 -0.25 -2.30 21.13
CA ALA A 192 0.70 -1.57 21.95
C ALA A 192 1.93 -1.07 21.16
N SER A 193 2.31 -1.77 20.10
CA SER A 193 3.40 -1.37 19.21
C SER A 193 3.11 -0.04 18.50
N LEU A 194 1.84 0.28 18.20
CA LEU A 194 1.47 1.56 17.60
C LEU A 194 1.52 2.72 18.60
N GLU A 195 1.39 2.48 19.90
CA GLU A 195 1.52 3.51 20.94
C GLU A 195 2.96 4.06 21.04
N ARG A 196 3.95 3.34 20.53
CA ARG A 196 5.35 3.79 20.47
C ARG A 196 5.57 4.93 19.49
N PHE A 197 4.69 5.06 18.50
CA PHE A 197 4.73 6.14 17.53
C PHE A 197 3.97 7.36 18.06
N ARG A 198 4.44 8.53 17.65
CA ARG A 198 3.66 9.77 17.78
C ARG A 198 2.76 9.92 16.58
N ARG A 199 1.49 10.28 16.80
CA ARG A 199 0.58 10.67 15.71
C ARG A 199 1.13 11.90 15.02
N PHE A 200 1.24 11.84 13.70
CA PHE A 200 1.76 12.93 12.88
C PHE A 200 0.60 13.63 12.16
N PRO A 201 0.23 14.86 12.55
CA PRO A 201 -0.75 15.65 11.81
C PRO A 201 -0.21 15.91 10.40
N PHE A 202 -0.65 15.14 9.42
CA PHE A 202 -0.17 15.22 8.04
C PHE A 202 -0.66 16.52 7.39
N PRO A 203 0.21 17.50 7.12
CA PRO A 203 -0.20 18.86 6.76
C PRO A 203 -1.12 18.96 5.56
N PRO A 204 -0.90 18.19 4.45
CA PRO A 204 -1.77 18.29 3.28
C PRO A 204 -3.22 17.88 3.52
N LEU A 205 -3.49 17.05 4.54
CA LEU A 205 -4.83 16.56 4.85
C LEU A 205 -5.33 17.05 6.22
N GLY A 206 -4.53 17.83 6.95
CA GLY A 206 -4.88 18.48 8.22
C GLY A 206 -5.16 17.52 9.39
N SER A 207 -4.84 16.24 9.25
CA SER A 207 -5.13 15.21 10.26
C SER A 207 -4.06 14.13 10.27
N TRP A 208 -3.95 13.42 11.41
CA TRP A 208 -3.12 12.22 11.52
C TRP A 208 -3.81 10.96 10.93
N ARG A 209 -5.13 11.06 10.63
CA ARG A 209 -5.93 10.00 10.00
C ARG A 209 -6.77 10.60 8.89
N TYR A 210 -6.76 9.94 7.74
CA TYR A 210 -7.58 10.30 6.60
C TYR A 210 -8.31 9.07 6.06
N VAL A 211 -9.64 9.14 5.99
CA VAL A 211 -10.51 8.08 5.46
C VAL A 211 -10.95 8.48 4.06
N THR A 212 -10.68 7.63 3.07
CA THR A 212 -11.12 7.87 1.68
C THR A 212 -12.59 7.50 1.49
N ASP A 213 -13.23 8.12 0.49
CA ASP A 213 -14.59 7.78 0.06
C ASP A 213 -14.57 6.56 -0.87
N THR A 214 -14.08 5.43 -0.35
CA THR A 214 -14.09 4.14 -1.04
C THR A 214 -15.05 3.17 -0.32
N PRO A 215 -15.63 2.18 -1.00
CA PRO A 215 -16.55 1.22 -0.37
C PRO A 215 -15.91 0.42 0.78
N TYR A 216 -14.60 0.28 0.79
CA TYR A 216 -13.80 -0.38 1.83
C TYR A 216 -13.17 0.60 2.80
N ARG A 217 -13.53 1.91 2.71
CA ARG A 217 -13.08 2.96 3.63
C ARG A 217 -11.57 2.94 3.83
N HIS A 218 -10.81 2.92 2.72
CA HIS A 218 -9.35 2.89 2.82
C HIS A 218 -8.86 4.08 3.64
N THR A 219 -8.12 3.81 4.69
CA THR A 219 -7.72 4.78 5.70
C THR A 219 -6.21 4.89 5.72
N TYR A 220 -5.70 6.10 5.78
CA TYR A 220 -4.29 6.40 6.01
C TYR A 220 -4.08 6.96 7.39
N ASP A 221 -3.28 6.26 8.20
CA ASP A 221 -2.81 6.74 9.48
C ASP A 221 -1.35 7.20 9.35
N PHE A 222 -1.07 8.38 9.88
CA PHE A 222 0.25 9.01 9.79
C PHE A 222 0.89 9.06 11.17
N TYR A 223 2.12 8.55 11.24
CA TYR A 223 2.91 8.48 12.46
C TYR A 223 4.33 8.99 12.23
N CYS A 224 5.02 9.33 13.31
CA CYS A 224 6.46 9.54 13.33
C CYS A 224 7.09 8.87 14.56
N ARG A 225 8.34 8.52 14.42
CA ARG A 225 9.19 8.06 15.53
C ARG A 225 9.62 9.19 16.44
#